data_2a86bec05eff84eb95a7acecbb07b76e
#
_entry.id   2a86bec05eff84eb95a7acecbb07b76e
#
_cell.length_a   1.000
_cell.length_b   1.000
_cell.length_c   1.000
_cell.angle_alpha   90.00
_cell.angle_beta   90.00
_cell.angle_gamma   90.00
#
_symmetry.space_group_name_H-M   'P 1'
#
loop_
_entity.id
_entity.type
_entity.pdbx_description
1 polymer ?
#
loop_
_entity_poly.entity_id
_entity_poly.type
_entity_poly.pdbx_seq_one_letter_code
_entity_poly.pdbx_strand_id
1 'polypeptide(L)'
;MNKNVVIKSLATLTILTSVTGIGTTLVEEVQQTAKAEEKMTNGQLWKKVKDSLIDSNIISGNENEEITVTYVNKTGYSSSVSAYGNNNDDFSSTPSNFSKLKEIDLKKDNVPSDDFNTTVSGEDSWKTLTSKLKEKGLVTDGQTVTIHCNDKSDNTKSSVSGKVGADLTSGNGTTFKKRFIDKITID
;
A
#
# COMPACT_ATOMS: atom_id res chain seq x y z
N MET A 1 20.72 -10.15 -32.71
CA MET A 1 20.85 -9.27 -31.51
C MET A 1 20.14 -7.95 -31.82
N ASN A 2 18.88 -7.81 -31.46
CA ASN A 2 18.14 -6.55 -31.61
C ASN A 2 17.99 -5.90 -30.23
N LYS A 3 18.67 -4.77 -30.07
CA LYS A 3 18.52 -3.92 -28.86
C LYS A 3 17.25 -3.08 -29.05
N ASN A 4 16.19 -3.37 -28.27
CA ASN A 4 15.04 -2.50 -28.19
C ASN A 4 15.41 -1.24 -27.39
N VAL A 5 15.53 -0.14 -28.10
CA VAL A 5 15.69 1.19 -27.52
C VAL A 5 14.30 1.67 -27.11
N VAL A 6 14.05 1.74 -25.80
CA VAL A 6 12.84 2.36 -25.25
C VAL A 6 13.05 3.88 -25.31
N ILE A 7 12.40 4.55 -26.28
CA ILE A 7 12.37 6.00 -26.35
C ILE A 7 11.38 6.50 -25.31
N LYS A 8 11.89 7.03 -24.18
CA LYS A 8 11.07 7.78 -23.22
C LYS A 8 10.79 9.17 -23.84
N SER A 9 9.56 9.40 -24.29
CA SER A 9 9.13 10.71 -24.78
C SER A 9 9.05 11.70 -23.62
N LEU A 10 9.96 12.66 -23.60
CA LEU A 10 9.91 13.81 -22.70
C LEU A 10 8.95 14.84 -23.34
N ALA A 11 7.80 15.08 -22.75
CA ALA A 11 6.93 16.19 -23.13
C ALA A 11 7.42 17.44 -22.37
N THR A 12 8.06 18.35 -23.09
CA THR A 12 8.48 19.66 -22.57
C THR A 12 7.35 20.65 -22.82
N LEU A 13 6.72 21.16 -21.76
CA LEU A 13 5.76 22.25 -21.85
C LEU A 13 6.50 23.57 -21.62
N THR A 14 6.70 24.35 -22.68
CA THR A 14 7.29 25.69 -22.61
C THR A 14 6.17 26.70 -22.42
N ILE A 15 6.10 27.34 -21.26
CA ILE A 15 5.19 28.49 -21.05
C ILE A 15 5.99 29.74 -21.32
N LEU A 16 5.71 30.40 -22.48
CA LEU A 16 6.23 31.72 -22.81
C LEU A 16 5.35 32.80 -22.17
N THR A 17 5.82 33.44 -21.12
CA THR A 17 5.23 34.67 -20.61
C THR A 17 6.00 35.86 -21.23
N SER A 18 5.37 36.58 -22.17
CA SER A 18 5.89 37.83 -22.70
C SER A 18 5.58 38.97 -21.75
N VAL A 19 6.59 39.52 -21.09
CA VAL A 19 6.50 40.79 -20.36
C VAL A 19 7.16 41.87 -21.22
N THR A 20 6.32 42.78 -21.73
CA THR A 20 6.80 44.02 -22.38
C THR A 20 7.04 45.09 -21.30
N GLY A 21 8.27 45.40 -21.02
CA GLY A 21 8.65 46.50 -20.09
C GLY A 21 10.17 46.61 -19.96
N ILE A 22 10.67 47.78 -20.30
CA ILE A 22 12.08 48.17 -20.41
C ILE A 22 12.86 47.91 -19.10
N GLY A 23 13.86 47.04 -19.19
CA GLY A 23 14.79 46.77 -18.11
C GLY A 23 15.45 45.41 -18.28
N THR A 24 16.76 45.41 -18.57
CA THR A 24 17.54 44.15 -18.69
C THR A 24 17.64 43.44 -17.35
N THR A 25 16.77 42.52 -17.12
CA THR A 25 16.93 41.48 -16.10
C THR A 25 17.09 40.14 -16.79
N LEU A 26 18.17 39.44 -16.47
CA LEU A 26 18.40 38.04 -16.83
C LEU A 26 17.25 37.22 -16.29
N VAL A 27 16.38 36.74 -17.17
CA VAL A 27 15.34 35.76 -16.80
C VAL A 27 16.04 34.42 -16.81
N GLU A 28 16.35 33.89 -15.62
CA GLU A 28 16.67 32.47 -15.47
C GLU A 28 15.43 31.68 -15.90
N GLU A 29 15.54 31.00 -17.04
CA GLU A 29 14.56 30.03 -17.48
C GLU A 29 14.49 28.88 -16.44
N VAL A 30 13.52 28.92 -15.54
CA VAL A 30 13.19 27.77 -14.71
C VAL A 30 12.53 26.76 -15.63
N GLN A 31 13.33 25.87 -16.20
CA GLN A 31 12.83 24.68 -16.87
C GLN A 31 12.22 23.72 -15.82
N GLN A 32 10.95 23.91 -15.54
CA GLN A 32 10.19 22.96 -14.76
C GLN A 32 9.87 21.75 -15.65
N THR A 33 10.78 20.79 -15.71
CA THR A 33 10.52 19.49 -16.33
C THR A 33 9.39 18.82 -15.57
N ALA A 34 8.18 18.80 -16.15
CA ALA A 34 7.09 18.00 -15.66
C ALA A 34 7.53 16.52 -15.72
N LYS A 35 7.93 15.97 -14.57
CA LYS A 35 8.23 14.55 -14.43
C LYS A 35 6.91 13.82 -14.71
N ALA A 36 6.85 13.04 -15.80
CA ALA A 36 5.71 12.20 -16.07
C ALA A 36 5.46 11.33 -14.82
N GLU A 37 4.31 11.46 -14.19
CA GLU A 37 3.92 10.64 -13.04
C GLU A 37 4.01 9.18 -13.49
N GLU A 38 4.95 8.44 -12.94
CA GLU A 38 5.12 7.03 -13.22
C GLU A 38 3.89 6.32 -12.68
N LYS A 39 3.03 5.84 -13.58
CA LYS A 39 1.75 5.21 -13.22
C LYS A 39 2.05 3.88 -12.53
N MET A 40 1.80 3.83 -11.22
CA MET A 40 1.92 2.60 -10.43
C MET A 40 1.07 1.48 -11.04
N THR A 41 1.67 0.31 -11.25
CA THR A 41 0.95 -0.89 -11.70
C THR A 41 0.24 -1.59 -10.55
N ASN A 42 -0.67 -2.53 -10.87
CA ASN A 42 -1.31 -3.39 -9.88
C ASN A 42 -0.28 -4.26 -9.13
N GLY A 43 0.73 -4.77 -9.81
CA GLY A 43 1.81 -5.53 -9.17
C GLY A 43 2.59 -4.67 -8.17
N GLN A 44 2.95 -3.44 -8.54
CA GLN A 44 3.65 -2.50 -7.66
C GLN A 44 2.79 -2.07 -6.46
N LEU A 45 1.48 -1.82 -6.66
CA LEU A 45 0.55 -1.53 -5.58
C LEU A 45 0.48 -2.69 -4.59
N TRP A 46 0.25 -3.88 -5.12
CA TRP A 46 0.17 -5.11 -4.32
C TRP A 46 1.47 -5.36 -3.54
N LYS A 47 2.64 -5.23 -4.20
CA LYS A 47 3.93 -5.41 -3.55
C LYS A 47 4.16 -4.42 -2.41
N LYS A 48 3.81 -3.14 -2.58
CA LYS A 48 3.89 -2.13 -1.52
C LYS A 48 3.06 -2.53 -0.29
N VAL A 49 1.85 -3.07 -0.51
CA VAL A 49 0.99 -3.58 0.57
C VAL A 49 1.63 -4.81 1.21
N LYS A 50 2.04 -5.81 0.42
CA LYS A 50 2.70 -7.03 0.91
C LYS A 50 3.88 -6.70 1.81
N ASP A 51 4.81 -5.87 1.34
CA ASP A 51 6.00 -5.50 2.08
C ASP A 51 5.64 -4.81 3.42
N SER A 52 4.56 -3.98 3.44
CA SER A 52 4.07 -3.36 4.68
C SER A 52 3.50 -4.38 5.66
N LEU A 53 2.83 -5.43 5.17
CA LEU A 53 2.31 -6.52 5.99
C LEU A 53 3.42 -7.40 6.57
N ILE A 54 4.48 -7.65 5.81
CA ILE A 54 5.68 -8.37 6.29
C ILE A 54 6.39 -7.55 7.37
N ASP A 55 6.66 -6.27 7.11
CA ASP A 55 7.32 -5.37 8.05
C ASP A 55 6.57 -5.26 9.38
N SER A 56 5.22 -5.34 9.35
CA SER A 56 4.35 -5.31 10.53
C SER A 56 4.12 -6.67 11.19
N ASN A 57 4.81 -7.70 10.73
CA ASN A 57 4.71 -9.09 11.21
C ASN A 57 3.29 -9.69 11.13
N ILE A 58 2.45 -9.19 10.20
CA ILE A 58 1.09 -9.72 9.96
C ILE A 58 1.13 -10.96 9.08
N ILE A 59 2.03 -11.00 8.12
CA ILE A 59 2.28 -12.15 7.24
C ILE A 59 3.77 -12.51 7.23
N SER A 60 4.09 -13.67 6.66
CA SER A 60 5.45 -14.15 6.45
C SER A 60 5.91 -14.02 4.99
N GLY A 61 4.99 -13.73 4.07
CA GLY A 61 5.28 -13.50 2.66
C GLY A 61 5.57 -14.78 1.89
N ASN A 62 4.92 -15.88 2.24
CA ASN A 62 5.10 -17.20 1.63
C ASN A 62 3.94 -17.57 0.68
N GLU A 63 4.05 -18.73 0.04
CA GLU A 63 3.08 -19.25 -0.93
C GLU A 63 1.74 -19.70 -0.31
N ASN A 64 1.66 -19.81 1.01
CA ASN A 64 0.44 -20.20 1.72
C ASN A 64 -0.41 -19.00 2.14
N GLU A 65 0.00 -17.79 1.80
CA GLU A 65 -0.66 -16.55 2.14
C GLU A 65 -1.14 -15.83 0.87
N GLU A 66 -2.45 -15.85 0.62
CA GLU A 66 -3.07 -15.07 -0.47
C GLU A 66 -3.45 -13.69 0.06
N ILE A 67 -3.06 -12.64 -0.66
CA ILE A 67 -3.27 -11.23 -0.31
C ILE A 67 -4.12 -10.61 -1.40
N THR A 68 -5.33 -10.17 -1.05
CA THR A 68 -6.20 -9.40 -1.94
C THR A 68 -6.24 -7.95 -1.50
N VAL A 69 -5.81 -7.05 -2.37
CA VAL A 69 -5.79 -5.60 -2.14
C VAL A 69 -6.95 -4.96 -2.88
N THR A 70 -7.91 -4.40 -2.15
CA THR A 70 -9.04 -3.66 -2.71
C THR A 70 -8.81 -2.16 -2.54
N TYR A 71 -9.00 -1.40 -3.62
CA TYR A 71 -8.76 0.03 -3.67
C TYR A 71 -9.80 0.75 -4.53
N VAL A 72 -9.93 2.06 -4.35
CA VAL A 72 -10.68 2.94 -5.24
C VAL A 72 -9.70 3.52 -6.26
N ASN A 73 -10.05 3.48 -7.53
CA ASN A 73 -9.26 4.09 -8.60
C ASN A 73 -9.61 5.58 -8.78
N LYS A 74 -8.84 6.31 -9.60
CA LYS A 74 -9.01 7.75 -9.88
C LYS A 74 -10.37 8.09 -10.51
N THR A 75 -11.10 7.10 -11.03
CA THR A 75 -12.47 7.28 -11.60
C THR A 75 -13.57 6.98 -10.57
N GLY A 76 -13.21 6.65 -9.31
CA GLY A 76 -14.14 6.39 -8.22
C GLY A 76 -14.67 4.95 -8.13
N TYR A 77 -14.23 4.06 -9.03
CA TYR A 77 -14.65 2.65 -8.99
C TYR A 77 -13.73 1.82 -8.08
N SER A 78 -14.34 0.82 -7.42
CA SER A 78 -13.61 -0.19 -6.67
C SER A 78 -12.93 -1.18 -7.63
N SER A 79 -11.68 -1.48 -7.34
CA SER A 79 -10.85 -2.46 -8.07
C SER A 79 -10.09 -3.31 -7.07
N SER A 80 -9.69 -4.52 -7.47
CA SER A 80 -8.86 -5.38 -6.61
C SER A 80 -7.75 -6.05 -7.40
N VAL A 81 -6.70 -6.42 -6.68
CA VAL A 81 -5.59 -7.23 -7.18
C VAL A 81 -5.23 -8.27 -6.13
N SER A 82 -5.03 -9.52 -6.55
CA SER A 82 -4.73 -10.65 -5.66
C SER A 82 -3.53 -11.43 -6.16
N ALA A 83 -2.68 -11.85 -5.22
CA ALA A 83 -1.58 -12.76 -5.47
C ALA A 83 -1.12 -13.45 -4.18
N TYR A 84 -0.32 -14.52 -4.31
CA TYR A 84 0.30 -15.19 -3.18
C TYR A 84 1.55 -14.46 -2.69
N GLY A 85 1.84 -14.56 -1.39
CA GLY A 85 2.92 -13.82 -0.72
C GLY A 85 4.32 -14.03 -1.30
N ASN A 86 4.57 -15.11 -2.03
CA ASN A 86 5.83 -15.37 -2.75
C ASN A 86 5.95 -14.65 -4.10
N ASN A 87 4.89 -13.97 -4.60
CA ASN A 87 4.95 -13.21 -5.84
C ASN A 87 5.71 -11.88 -5.67
N ASN A 88 6.17 -11.33 -6.81
CA ASN A 88 6.80 -10.02 -6.94
C ASN A 88 5.89 -9.02 -7.66
N ASP A 89 6.37 -7.82 -7.94
CA ASP A 89 5.63 -6.74 -8.60
C ASP A 89 5.45 -6.91 -10.12
N ASP A 90 6.14 -7.86 -10.72
CA ASP A 90 6.10 -8.13 -12.15
C ASP A 90 4.92 -9.01 -12.60
N PHE A 91 4.16 -9.60 -11.65
CA PHE A 91 3.03 -10.46 -12.00
C PHE A 91 1.87 -9.68 -12.67
N SER A 92 1.81 -8.36 -12.53
CA SER A 92 0.81 -7.52 -13.18
C SER A 92 1.37 -6.16 -13.59
N SER A 93 1.42 -5.92 -14.90
CA SER A 93 1.82 -4.63 -15.48
C SER A 93 0.64 -3.68 -15.73
N THR A 94 -0.60 -4.10 -15.42
CA THR A 94 -1.80 -3.27 -15.59
C THR A 94 -1.72 -2.03 -14.70
N PRO A 95 -1.92 -0.80 -15.22
CA PRO A 95 -1.96 0.41 -14.40
C PRO A 95 -3.09 0.33 -13.37
N SER A 96 -2.76 0.57 -12.09
CA SER A 96 -3.76 0.53 -11.02
C SER A 96 -4.70 1.74 -11.05
N ASN A 97 -4.24 2.88 -11.57
CA ASN A 97 -4.93 4.17 -11.44
C ASN A 97 -5.37 4.44 -9.99
N PHE A 98 -4.55 4.02 -9.04
CA PHE A 98 -4.80 4.06 -7.60
C PHE A 98 -5.17 5.47 -7.12
N SER A 99 -6.16 5.54 -6.23
CA SER A 99 -6.57 6.76 -5.53
C SER A 99 -6.60 6.56 -4.02
N LYS A 100 -7.27 5.51 -3.52
CA LYS A 100 -7.43 5.25 -2.09
C LYS A 100 -7.43 3.76 -1.82
N LEU A 101 -6.63 3.31 -0.84
CA LEU A 101 -6.72 1.95 -0.30
C LEU A 101 -8.01 1.80 0.51
N LYS A 102 -8.67 0.65 0.41
CA LYS A 102 -9.95 0.40 1.06
C LYS A 102 -9.93 -0.82 1.98
N GLU A 103 -9.39 -1.91 1.50
CA GLU A 103 -9.41 -3.17 2.22
C GLU A 103 -8.25 -4.06 1.81
N ILE A 104 -7.76 -4.87 2.73
CA ILE A 104 -6.80 -5.93 2.47
C ILE A 104 -7.37 -7.20 3.10
N ASP A 105 -7.69 -8.22 2.28
CA ASP A 105 -8.09 -9.53 2.75
C ASP A 105 -6.89 -10.47 2.73
N LEU A 106 -6.78 -11.28 3.78
CA LEU A 106 -5.72 -12.26 3.96
C LEU A 106 -6.31 -13.65 4.10
N LYS A 107 -5.93 -14.55 3.21
CA LYS A 107 -6.26 -15.96 3.33
C LYS A 107 -4.97 -16.73 3.59
N LYS A 108 -4.94 -17.46 4.69
CA LYS A 108 -3.77 -18.24 5.13
C LYS A 108 -4.14 -19.70 5.17
N ASP A 109 -3.61 -20.47 4.22
CA ASP A 109 -3.82 -21.90 4.12
C ASP A 109 -2.52 -22.64 4.55
N ASN A 110 -2.64 -23.82 5.16
CA ASN A 110 -1.52 -24.68 5.50
C ASN A 110 -0.38 -23.96 6.25
N VAL A 111 -0.74 -23.17 7.26
CA VAL A 111 0.22 -22.41 8.07
C VAL A 111 1.29 -23.34 8.63
N PRO A 112 2.60 -23.06 8.40
CA PRO A 112 3.69 -23.86 8.93
C PRO A 112 3.61 -24.02 10.45
N SER A 113 4.09 -25.16 10.98
CA SER A 113 4.04 -25.48 12.42
C SER A 113 4.69 -24.39 13.29
N ASP A 114 5.75 -23.77 12.79
CA ASP A 114 6.49 -22.73 13.50
C ASP A 114 5.70 -21.43 13.62
N ASP A 115 4.86 -21.12 12.62
CA ASP A 115 3.98 -19.94 12.62
C ASP A 115 2.61 -20.22 13.27
N PHE A 116 2.27 -21.49 13.50
CA PHE A 116 0.91 -21.90 13.89
C PHE A 116 0.44 -21.29 15.22
N ASN A 117 1.34 -21.15 16.20
CA ASN A 117 1.06 -20.56 17.51
C ASN A 117 1.70 -19.18 17.71
N THR A 118 2.30 -18.61 16.66
CA THR A 118 2.91 -17.30 16.74
C THR A 118 1.87 -16.24 17.06
N THR A 119 2.17 -15.45 18.10
CA THR A 119 1.35 -14.31 18.51
C THR A 119 2.09 -13.01 18.20
N VAL A 120 1.32 -11.97 17.91
CA VAL A 120 1.84 -10.63 17.64
C VAL A 120 1.08 -9.60 18.46
N SER A 121 1.78 -8.55 18.90
CA SER A 121 1.15 -7.38 19.51
C SER A 121 0.29 -6.67 18.47
N GLY A 122 -1.01 -6.52 18.72
CA GLY A 122 -1.92 -5.81 17.83
C GLY A 122 -1.53 -4.35 17.68
N GLU A 123 -1.09 -3.71 18.77
CA GLU A 123 -0.64 -2.32 18.77
C GLU A 123 0.61 -2.11 17.94
N ASP A 124 1.65 -2.95 18.12
CA ASP A 124 2.91 -2.81 17.38
C ASP A 124 2.71 -3.10 15.89
N SER A 125 1.92 -4.14 15.57
CA SER A 125 1.57 -4.47 14.18
C SER A 125 0.79 -3.32 13.53
N TRP A 126 -0.16 -2.71 14.24
CA TRP A 126 -0.94 -1.58 13.74
C TRP A 126 -0.06 -0.34 13.50
N LYS A 127 0.79 0.04 14.47
CA LYS A 127 1.71 1.18 14.37
C LYS A 127 2.66 1.02 13.20
N THR A 128 3.27 -0.16 13.07
CA THR A 128 4.20 -0.44 11.98
C THR A 128 3.49 -0.44 10.63
N LEU A 129 2.33 -1.11 10.52
CA LEU A 129 1.56 -1.17 9.28
C LEU A 129 1.16 0.22 8.79
N THR A 130 0.56 1.04 9.66
CA THR A 130 0.08 2.38 9.30
C THR A 130 1.23 3.30 8.91
N SER A 131 2.36 3.23 9.60
CA SER A 131 3.58 3.96 9.26
C SER A 131 4.10 3.56 7.88
N LYS A 132 4.19 2.25 7.58
CA LYS A 132 4.67 1.74 6.30
C LYS A 132 3.73 2.04 5.13
N LEU A 133 2.43 1.90 5.33
CA LEU A 133 1.44 2.27 4.31
C LEU A 133 1.48 3.77 4.02
N LYS A 134 1.66 4.62 5.05
CA LYS A 134 1.81 6.07 4.89
C LYS A 134 3.09 6.44 4.15
N GLU A 135 4.23 5.86 4.55
CA GLU A 135 5.54 6.04 3.88
C GLU A 135 5.45 5.73 2.38
N LYS A 136 4.71 4.69 2.00
CA LYS A 136 4.51 4.26 0.61
C LYS A 136 3.40 5.04 -0.12
N GLY A 137 2.76 6.01 0.53
CA GLY A 137 1.70 6.86 -0.04
C GLY A 137 0.38 6.14 -0.27
N LEU A 138 0.11 5.05 0.48
CA LEU A 138 -1.10 4.24 0.33
C LEU A 138 -2.22 4.67 1.28
N VAL A 139 -1.87 5.32 2.39
CA VAL A 139 -2.80 5.93 3.34
C VAL A 139 -2.31 7.33 3.73
N THR A 140 -3.22 8.15 4.26
CA THR A 140 -2.95 9.53 4.72
C THR A 140 -3.40 9.71 6.16
N ASP A 141 -2.89 10.76 6.81
CA ASP A 141 -3.29 11.10 8.17
C ASP A 141 -4.81 11.27 8.31
N GLY A 142 -5.35 10.82 9.43
CA GLY A 142 -6.76 10.89 9.75
C GLY A 142 -7.60 9.73 9.22
N GLN A 143 -7.11 8.92 8.28
CA GLN A 143 -7.81 7.69 7.87
C GLN A 143 -7.82 6.68 9.01
N THR A 144 -8.95 6.00 9.21
CA THR A 144 -9.06 4.93 10.19
C THR A 144 -8.54 3.63 9.58
N VAL A 145 -7.62 2.96 10.26
CA VAL A 145 -7.13 1.62 9.90
C VAL A 145 -7.47 0.66 11.01
N THR A 146 -8.12 -0.45 10.66
CA THR A 146 -8.50 -1.51 11.61
C THR A 146 -7.93 -2.84 11.15
N ILE A 147 -7.17 -3.50 12.03
CA ILE A 147 -6.72 -4.89 11.85
C ILE A 147 -7.73 -5.80 12.53
N HIS A 148 -8.25 -6.79 11.81
CA HIS A 148 -9.19 -7.78 12.29
C HIS A 148 -8.52 -9.14 12.44
N CYS A 149 -8.86 -9.83 13.50
CA CYS A 149 -8.44 -11.19 13.79
C CYS A 149 -9.67 -12.04 14.13
N ASN A 150 -9.87 -13.14 13.41
CA ASN A 150 -10.97 -14.05 13.60
C ASN A 150 -10.43 -15.43 14.02
N ASP A 151 -10.25 -15.62 15.34
CA ASP A 151 -9.75 -16.88 15.89
C ASP A 151 -10.82 -17.97 15.81
N LYS A 152 -10.68 -18.82 14.79
CA LYS A 152 -11.59 -19.93 14.53
C LYS A 152 -11.48 -21.07 15.55
N SER A 153 -10.43 -21.07 16.38
CA SER A 153 -10.22 -22.14 17.38
C SER A 153 -11.14 -22.00 18.58
N ASP A 154 -11.53 -20.80 18.94
CA ASP A 154 -12.42 -20.46 20.06
C ASP A 154 -13.59 -19.56 19.66
N ASN A 155 -13.74 -19.30 18.37
CA ASN A 155 -14.74 -18.41 17.78
C ASN A 155 -14.68 -16.97 18.31
N THR A 156 -13.48 -16.50 18.65
CA THR A 156 -13.25 -15.15 19.16
C THR A 156 -12.90 -14.20 18.01
N LYS A 157 -13.56 -13.03 17.98
CA LYS A 157 -13.24 -11.92 17.09
C LYS A 157 -12.61 -10.81 17.89
N SER A 158 -11.46 -10.32 17.45
CA SER A 158 -10.77 -9.19 18.04
C SER A 158 -10.29 -8.23 16.98
N SER A 159 -10.05 -6.98 17.35
CA SER A 159 -9.54 -5.96 16.44
C SER A 159 -8.76 -4.89 17.17
N VAL A 160 -7.88 -4.23 16.42
CA VAL A 160 -7.17 -3.03 16.84
C VAL A 160 -7.43 -1.95 15.82
N SER A 161 -7.83 -0.75 16.26
CA SER A 161 -8.23 0.34 15.39
C SER A 161 -7.65 1.66 15.86
N GLY A 162 -7.33 2.54 14.92
CA GLY A 162 -6.83 3.88 15.18
C GLY A 162 -6.77 4.72 13.92
N LYS A 163 -6.42 6.01 14.09
CA LYS A 163 -6.24 6.95 12.98
C LYS A 163 -4.78 7.06 12.61
N VAL A 164 -4.47 6.95 11.33
CA VAL A 164 -3.11 7.17 10.79
C VAL A 164 -2.60 8.54 11.26
N GLY A 165 -1.38 8.55 11.81
CA GLY A 165 -0.77 9.77 12.36
C GLY A 165 -1.21 10.14 13.79
N ALA A 166 -2.04 9.30 14.44
CA ALA A 166 -2.48 9.45 15.82
C ALA A 166 -2.38 8.12 16.58
N ASP A 167 -2.80 8.11 17.84
CA ASP A 167 -2.81 6.90 18.66
C ASP A 167 -3.97 5.97 18.32
N LEU A 168 -3.90 4.75 18.87
CA LEU A 168 -4.99 3.79 18.80
C LEU A 168 -6.25 4.36 19.46
N THR A 169 -7.41 4.05 18.88
CA THR A 169 -8.73 4.37 19.45
C THR A 169 -9.35 3.18 20.16
N SER A 170 -8.93 1.95 19.82
CA SER A 170 -9.41 0.71 20.47
C SER A 170 -8.42 -0.43 20.30
N GLY A 171 -8.52 -1.42 21.18
CA GLY A 171 -7.73 -2.65 21.12
C GLY A 171 -6.34 -2.55 21.76
N ASN A 172 -6.08 -1.57 22.66
CA ASN A 172 -4.83 -1.49 23.41
C ASN A 172 -4.58 -2.77 24.19
N GLY A 173 -3.35 -3.30 24.11
CA GLY A 173 -2.96 -4.54 24.78
C GLY A 173 -3.47 -5.81 24.11
N THR A 174 -4.18 -5.73 23.00
CA THR A 174 -4.65 -6.90 22.25
C THR A 174 -3.48 -7.65 21.64
N THR A 175 -3.49 -8.98 21.79
CA THR A 175 -2.56 -9.90 21.13
C THR A 175 -3.33 -10.76 20.14
N PHE A 176 -2.81 -10.89 18.94
CA PHE A 176 -3.39 -11.73 17.90
C PHE A 176 -2.59 -13.02 17.73
N LYS A 177 -3.27 -14.15 17.44
CA LYS A 177 -2.62 -15.29 16.79
C LYS A 177 -2.44 -14.91 15.31
N LYS A 178 -1.21 -14.80 14.85
CA LYS A 178 -0.83 -14.34 13.51
C LYS A 178 -1.64 -15.01 12.39
N ARG A 179 -1.86 -16.32 12.49
CA ARG A 179 -2.62 -17.12 11.50
C ARG A 179 -4.08 -16.71 11.32
N PHE A 180 -4.67 -16.01 12.31
CA PHE A 180 -6.07 -15.63 12.30
C PHE A 180 -6.32 -14.15 11.99
N ILE A 181 -5.25 -13.38 11.73
CA ILE A 181 -5.42 -12.05 11.14
C ILE A 181 -5.86 -12.27 9.70
N ASP A 182 -7.08 -11.86 9.38
CA ASP A 182 -7.73 -12.17 8.11
C ASP A 182 -8.13 -10.93 7.29
N LYS A 183 -8.18 -9.75 7.91
CA LYS A 183 -8.63 -8.54 7.22
C LYS A 183 -8.04 -7.26 7.82
N ILE A 184 -7.77 -6.28 6.94
CA ILE A 184 -7.52 -4.89 7.32
C ILE A 184 -8.48 -4.01 6.56
N THR A 185 -9.22 -3.13 7.28
CA THR A 185 -10.11 -2.12 6.66
C THR A 185 -9.54 -0.73 6.79
N ILE A 186 -9.77 0.12 5.77
CA ILE A 186 -9.27 1.50 5.69
C ILE A 186 -10.43 2.43 5.27
N ASP A 187 -10.78 3.39 6.14
CA ASP A 187 -11.89 4.34 5.96
C ASP A 187 -11.42 5.80 5.90
#